data_9fb1bdf7a8f8092e47824a8f3897fe35
#
_entry.id   9fb1bdf7a8f8092e47824a8f3897fe35
#
_cell.length_a   1.000
_cell.length_b   1.000
_cell.length_c   1.000
_cell.angle_alpha   90.00
_cell.angle_beta   90.00
_cell.angle_gamma   90.00
#
_symmetry.space_group_name_H-M   'P 1'
#
loop_
_entity.id
_entity.type
_entity.pdbx_description
1 polymer ?
#
loop_
_entity_poly.entity_id
_entity_poly.type
_entity_poly.pdbx_seq_one_letter_code
_entity_poly.pdbx_strand_id
1 'polypeptide(L)'
;MEQRMNIVTLGVSDLKRSREFYERLGWRRSMAKSNDIAFFQMGGMALGLYPSDELAKDATVSAQGDGFRRFTLAYCARTREEVKTILEEAQKAGAKILKSAQDVFWGGYSGYFADPDGFLWEVAWNPFFPVEKDGSIKLPE
;
A
#
# COMPACT_ATOMS: atom_id res chain seq x y z
N MET A 1 18.58 -12.15 13.18
CA MET A 1 17.41 -11.26 13.01
C MET A 1 16.18 -12.16 12.91
N GLU A 2 15.14 -11.90 13.69
CA GLU A 2 13.89 -12.65 13.60
C GLU A 2 13.23 -12.41 12.24
N GLN A 3 12.48 -13.41 11.75
CA GLN A 3 11.77 -13.34 10.45
C GLN A 3 10.49 -12.49 10.62
N ARG A 4 10.66 -11.18 10.74
CA ARG A 4 9.56 -10.20 10.85
C ARG A 4 9.93 -8.85 10.27
N MET A 5 8.94 -8.15 9.78
CA MET A 5 9.02 -6.76 9.35
C MET A 5 7.93 -5.96 10.07
N ASN A 6 8.27 -4.82 10.63
CA ASN A 6 7.37 -4.05 11.49
C ASN A 6 6.88 -2.75 10.85
N ILE A 7 7.67 -2.11 10.00
CA ILE A 7 7.31 -0.85 9.35
C ILE A 7 7.77 -0.88 7.89
N VAL A 8 6.90 -0.42 7.00
CA VAL A 8 7.25 0.01 5.65
C VAL A 8 7.13 1.53 5.61
N THR A 9 8.20 2.24 5.27
CA THR A 9 8.16 3.71 5.13
C THR A 9 8.27 4.08 3.66
N LEU A 10 7.31 4.86 3.18
CA LEU A 10 7.27 5.39 1.82
C LEU A 10 7.79 6.83 1.83
N GLY A 11 8.79 7.12 1.00
CA GLY A 11 9.26 8.48 0.77
C GLY A 11 8.31 9.22 -0.17
N VAL A 12 7.58 10.20 0.35
CA VAL A 12 6.54 10.92 -0.38
C VAL A 12 6.98 12.35 -0.72
N SER A 13 6.51 12.88 -1.84
CA SER A 13 6.86 14.23 -2.27
C SER A 13 6.05 15.32 -1.55
N ASP A 14 4.83 15.01 -1.13
CA ASP A 14 3.95 15.87 -0.34
C ASP A 14 3.24 15.04 0.73
N LEU A 15 3.72 15.15 1.97
CA LEU A 15 3.21 14.38 3.09
C LEU A 15 1.72 14.62 3.36
N LYS A 16 1.25 15.88 3.21
CA LYS A 16 -0.15 16.21 3.42
C LYS A 16 -1.04 15.53 2.39
N ARG A 17 -0.70 15.66 1.10
CA ARG A 17 -1.43 15.04 -0.03
C ARG A 17 -1.49 13.52 0.13
N SER A 18 -0.36 12.90 0.41
CA SER A 18 -0.27 11.43 0.54
C SER A 18 -1.06 10.94 1.75
N ARG A 19 -0.95 11.62 2.89
CA ARG A 19 -1.75 11.31 4.08
C ARG A 19 -3.25 11.40 3.79
N GLU A 20 -3.71 12.50 3.18
CA GLU A 20 -5.12 12.69 2.85
C GLU A 20 -5.65 11.64 1.87
N PHE A 21 -4.82 11.13 0.97
CA PHE A 21 -5.17 10.01 0.09
C PHE A 21 -5.53 8.76 0.90
N TYR A 22 -4.66 8.30 1.81
CA TYR A 22 -4.92 7.11 2.63
C TYR A 22 -6.09 7.32 3.61
N GLU A 23 -6.25 8.54 4.14
CA GLU A 23 -7.42 8.90 4.96
C GLU A 23 -8.73 8.81 4.15
N ARG A 24 -8.74 9.20 2.86
CA ARG A 24 -9.90 9.03 1.96
C ARG A 24 -10.21 7.57 1.63
N LEU A 25 -9.22 6.67 1.73
CA LEU A 25 -9.46 5.21 1.69
C LEU A 25 -10.07 4.66 2.99
N GLY A 26 -10.36 5.52 3.97
CA GLY A 26 -10.93 5.14 5.26
C GLY A 26 -9.91 4.75 6.33
N TRP A 27 -8.61 4.92 6.07
CA TRP A 27 -7.58 4.59 7.04
C TRP A 27 -7.46 5.66 8.12
N ARG A 28 -7.20 5.23 9.35
CA ARG A 28 -7.03 6.13 10.50
C ARG A 28 -5.55 6.33 10.79
N ARG A 29 -5.13 7.59 10.78
CA ARG A 29 -3.77 7.96 11.17
C ARG A 29 -3.54 7.70 12.67
N SER A 30 -2.45 7.00 12.97
CA SER A 30 -1.89 6.88 14.32
C SER A 30 -1.00 8.10 14.62
N MET A 31 -0.73 8.37 15.90
CA MET A 31 0.14 9.46 16.33
C MET A 31 -0.22 10.82 15.70
N ALA A 32 -1.50 11.18 15.75
CA ALA A 32 -2.07 12.33 15.02
C ALA A 32 -1.43 13.70 15.32
N LYS A 33 -0.66 13.83 16.41
CA LYS A 33 0.06 15.05 16.80
C LYS A 33 1.38 15.28 16.06
N SER A 34 1.94 14.23 15.40
CA SER A 34 3.15 14.40 14.60
C SER A 34 2.81 15.03 13.25
N ASN A 35 3.54 16.09 12.86
CA ASN A 35 3.35 16.75 11.56
C ASN A 35 4.41 16.38 10.52
N ASP A 36 5.51 15.75 10.96
CA ASP A 36 6.67 15.47 10.10
C ASP A 36 6.62 14.06 9.49
N ILE A 37 5.77 13.19 10.03
CA ILE A 37 5.57 11.82 9.58
C ILE A 37 4.12 11.42 9.83
N ALA A 38 3.55 10.57 8.98
CA ALA A 38 2.24 9.97 9.20
C ALA A 38 2.37 8.45 9.30
N PHE A 39 1.70 7.85 10.28
CA PHE A 39 1.66 6.39 10.45
C PHE A 39 0.23 5.87 10.37
N PHE A 40 0.09 4.70 9.76
CA PHE A 40 -1.14 3.92 9.73
C PHE A 40 -0.86 2.52 10.26
N GLN A 41 -1.65 2.08 11.24
CA GLN A 41 -1.53 0.71 11.76
C GLN A 41 -2.15 -0.28 10.77
N MET A 42 -1.37 -1.28 10.35
CA MET A 42 -1.73 -2.28 9.35
C MET A 42 -1.62 -3.68 9.97
N GLY A 43 -2.55 -4.02 10.88
CA GLY A 43 -2.43 -5.26 11.66
C GLY A 43 -1.15 -5.25 12.52
N GLY A 44 -0.27 -6.24 12.35
CA GLY A 44 1.02 -6.35 13.05
C GLY A 44 2.13 -5.46 12.50
N MET A 45 1.85 -4.69 11.45
CA MET A 45 2.81 -3.78 10.81
C MET A 45 2.29 -2.34 10.84
N ALA A 46 3.16 -1.40 10.49
CA ALA A 46 2.77 -0.01 10.23
C ALA A 46 3.22 0.41 8.82
N LEU A 47 2.41 1.26 8.17
CA LEU A 47 2.81 2.05 7.03
C LEU A 47 3.19 3.45 7.53
N GLY A 48 4.42 3.89 7.22
CA GLY A 48 4.92 5.24 7.45
C GLY A 48 4.94 6.03 6.14
N LEU A 49 4.55 7.30 6.20
CA LEU A 49 4.74 8.27 5.12
C LEU A 49 5.70 9.33 5.63
N TYR A 50 6.83 9.53 4.95
CA TYR A 50 7.86 10.47 5.34
C TYR A 50 8.33 11.27 4.13
N PRO A 51 8.69 12.58 4.27
CA PRO A 51 9.21 13.33 3.13
C PRO A 51 10.39 12.62 2.49
N SER A 52 10.35 12.46 1.15
CA SER A 52 11.32 11.64 0.40
C SER A 52 12.76 12.08 0.63
N ASP A 53 13.00 13.40 0.65
CA ASP A 53 14.35 13.95 0.86
C ASP A 53 14.86 13.67 2.28
N GLU A 54 13.99 13.77 3.28
CA GLU A 54 14.35 13.47 4.67
C GLU A 54 14.58 11.97 4.90
N LEU A 55 13.76 11.11 4.25
CA LEU A 55 13.96 9.66 4.29
C LEU A 55 15.29 9.26 3.66
N ALA A 56 15.62 9.84 2.49
CA ALA A 56 16.89 9.58 1.81
C ALA A 56 18.08 10.06 2.62
N LYS A 57 17.98 11.23 3.23
CA LYS A 57 19.01 11.80 4.13
C LYS A 57 19.23 10.91 5.36
N ASP A 58 18.15 10.45 6.00
CA ASP A 58 18.23 9.54 7.14
C ASP A 58 18.90 8.21 6.76
N ALA A 59 18.56 7.68 5.58
CA ALA A 59 19.16 6.46 5.03
C ALA A 59 20.57 6.66 4.40
N THR A 60 21.07 7.90 4.37
CA THR A 60 22.37 8.29 3.78
C THR A 60 22.54 7.92 2.30
N VAL A 61 21.44 8.08 1.52
CA VAL A 61 21.41 7.82 0.07
C VAL A 61 20.89 9.03 -0.71
N SER A 62 21.06 9.03 -2.04
CA SER A 62 20.45 10.05 -2.90
C SER A 62 18.94 9.86 -2.97
N ALA A 63 18.18 10.96 -2.85
CA ALA A 63 16.75 10.99 -3.12
C ALA A 63 16.40 10.97 -4.62
N GLN A 64 17.38 11.18 -5.50
CA GLN A 64 17.17 11.26 -6.94
C GLN A 64 17.07 9.87 -7.56
N GLY A 65 16.16 9.73 -8.50
CA GLY A 65 15.89 8.53 -9.27
C GLY A 65 14.48 8.54 -9.82
N ASP A 66 14.25 7.82 -10.91
CA ASP A 66 12.97 7.65 -11.56
C ASP A 66 12.69 6.19 -11.91
N GLY A 67 11.52 5.92 -12.48
CA GLY A 67 11.12 4.60 -12.95
C GLY A 67 10.56 3.68 -11.88
N PHE A 68 10.54 2.39 -12.19
CA PHE A 68 10.01 1.35 -11.32
C PHE A 68 10.88 1.14 -10.08
N ARG A 69 10.32 1.35 -8.90
CA ARG A 69 11.01 1.26 -7.61
C ARG A 69 11.28 -0.17 -7.14
N ARG A 70 11.00 -1.17 -7.98
CA ARG A 70 11.30 -2.60 -7.79
C ARG A 70 10.58 -3.26 -6.62
N PHE A 71 9.46 -2.72 -6.17
CA PHE A 71 8.55 -3.36 -5.23
C PHE A 71 7.11 -2.93 -5.49
N THR A 72 6.17 -3.72 -4.99
CA THR A 72 4.75 -3.40 -4.91
C THR A 72 4.26 -3.70 -3.50
N LEU A 73 3.22 -2.98 -3.09
CA LEU A 73 2.42 -3.33 -1.93
C LEU A 73 1.21 -4.13 -2.41
N ALA A 74 0.70 -5.04 -1.60
CA ALA A 74 -0.46 -5.83 -1.96
C ALA A 74 -1.56 -5.76 -0.90
N TYR A 75 -2.79 -5.59 -1.35
CA TYR A 75 -4.00 -5.78 -0.57
C TYR A 75 -4.67 -7.08 -1.02
N CYS A 76 -4.78 -8.03 -0.12
CA CYS A 76 -5.47 -9.30 -0.37
C CYS A 76 -6.96 -9.12 -0.10
N ALA A 77 -7.76 -9.16 -1.15
CA ALA A 77 -9.21 -9.09 -1.09
C ALA A 77 -9.80 -10.43 -0.62
N ARG A 78 -10.92 -10.39 0.12
CA ARG A 78 -11.60 -11.59 0.61
C ARG A 78 -12.41 -12.30 -0.45
N THR A 79 -12.92 -11.53 -1.41
CA THR A 79 -13.69 -12.05 -2.55
C THR A 79 -13.22 -11.47 -3.86
N ARG A 80 -13.56 -12.13 -4.94
CA ARG A 80 -13.27 -11.68 -6.30
C ARG A 80 -13.91 -10.31 -6.61
N GLU A 81 -15.15 -10.12 -6.16
CA GLU A 81 -15.93 -8.90 -6.39
C GLU A 81 -15.32 -7.70 -5.66
N GLU A 82 -14.75 -7.93 -4.47
CA GLU A 82 -14.10 -6.90 -3.66
C GLU A 82 -12.93 -6.23 -4.38
N VAL A 83 -12.22 -6.96 -5.25
CA VAL A 83 -11.10 -6.40 -6.04
C VAL A 83 -11.54 -5.19 -6.87
N LYS A 84 -12.66 -5.31 -7.58
CA LYS A 84 -13.19 -4.22 -8.40
C LYS A 84 -13.64 -3.04 -7.55
N THR A 85 -14.36 -3.32 -6.47
CA THR A 85 -14.85 -2.29 -5.53
C THR A 85 -13.69 -1.47 -4.96
N ILE A 86 -12.63 -2.12 -4.49
CA ILE A 86 -11.46 -1.45 -3.92
C ILE A 86 -10.73 -0.59 -4.97
N LEU A 87 -10.58 -1.07 -6.21
CA LEU A 87 -9.98 -0.28 -7.28
C LEU A 87 -10.81 0.99 -7.59
N GLU A 88 -12.15 0.88 -7.58
CA GLU A 88 -13.05 2.02 -7.75
C GLU A 88 -12.94 3.01 -6.57
N GLU A 89 -12.85 2.52 -5.34
CA GLU A 89 -12.63 3.35 -4.14
C GLU A 89 -11.28 4.06 -4.20
N ALA A 90 -10.22 3.36 -4.57
CA ALA A 90 -8.89 3.94 -4.74
C ALA A 90 -8.90 5.05 -5.81
N GLN A 91 -9.57 4.82 -6.95
CA GLN A 91 -9.71 5.83 -8.00
C GLN A 91 -10.46 7.07 -7.50
N LYS A 92 -11.57 6.91 -6.77
CA LYS A 92 -12.31 8.02 -6.14
C LYS A 92 -11.46 8.77 -5.11
N ALA A 93 -10.58 8.07 -4.41
CA ALA A 93 -9.65 8.67 -3.45
C ALA A 93 -8.50 9.47 -4.12
N GLY A 94 -8.28 9.29 -5.42
CA GLY A 94 -7.27 9.99 -6.21
C GLY A 94 -6.12 9.11 -6.72
N ALA A 95 -6.27 7.79 -6.68
CA ALA A 95 -5.31 6.87 -7.29
C ALA A 95 -5.43 6.85 -8.81
N LYS A 96 -4.34 6.50 -9.48
CA LYS A 96 -4.32 6.20 -10.90
C LYS A 96 -4.45 4.69 -11.10
N ILE A 97 -5.50 4.23 -11.78
CA ILE A 97 -5.63 2.82 -12.16
C ILE A 97 -4.63 2.52 -13.27
N LEU A 98 -3.75 1.53 -13.03
CA LEU A 98 -2.73 1.07 -13.97
C LEU A 98 -3.15 -0.19 -14.69
N LYS A 99 -3.88 -1.07 -14.00
CA LYS A 99 -4.40 -2.32 -14.53
C LYS A 99 -5.78 -2.56 -13.94
N SER A 100 -6.78 -2.65 -14.81
CA SER A 100 -8.13 -3.02 -14.38
C SER A 100 -8.16 -4.44 -13.82
N ALA A 101 -9.15 -4.71 -12.96
CA ALA A 101 -9.35 -6.04 -12.40
C ALA A 101 -9.61 -7.07 -13.49
N GLN A 102 -8.84 -8.14 -13.52
CA GLN A 102 -8.91 -9.21 -14.52
C GLN A 102 -8.43 -10.56 -13.96
N ASP A 103 -8.81 -11.62 -14.66
CA ASP A 103 -8.28 -12.96 -14.38
C ASP A 103 -6.77 -13.02 -14.64
N VAL A 104 -6.06 -13.76 -13.80
CA VAL A 104 -4.62 -13.92 -13.91
C VAL A 104 -4.24 -15.40 -13.96
N PHE A 105 -3.08 -15.70 -14.57
CA PHE A 105 -2.66 -17.06 -14.94
C PHE A 105 -2.55 -18.04 -13.74
N TRP A 106 -2.35 -17.54 -12.51
CA TRP A 106 -2.28 -18.34 -11.29
C TRP A 106 -3.66 -18.63 -10.67
N GLY A 107 -4.76 -18.35 -11.37
CA GLY A 107 -6.13 -18.68 -10.97
C GLY A 107 -6.82 -17.65 -10.08
N GLY A 108 -6.19 -16.52 -9.83
CA GLY A 108 -6.76 -15.41 -9.07
C GLY A 108 -7.37 -14.32 -9.94
N TYR A 109 -7.70 -13.21 -9.29
CA TYR A 109 -8.26 -12.01 -9.93
C TYR A 109 -7.60 -10.78 -9.32
N SER A 110 -6.95 -9.96 -10.16
CA SER A 110 -6.21 -8.81 -9.64
C SER A 110 -6.21 -7.60 -10.56
N GLY A 111 -5.90 -6.46 -9.98
CA GLY A 111 -5.63 -5.22 -10.68
C GLY A 111 -4.61 -4.38 -9.90
N TYR A 112 -4.20 -3.26 -10.48
CA TYR A 112 -3.19 -2.38 -9.89
C TYR A 112 -3.63 -0.93 -9.93
N PHE A 113 -3.29 -0.20 -8.87
CA PHE A 113 -3.31 1.26 -8.87
C PHE A 113 -1.96 1.83 -8.39
N ALA A 114 -1.69 3.07 -8.77
CA ALA A 114 -0.63 3.88 -8.19
C ALA A 114 -1.25 4.91 -7.24
N ASP A 115 -0.64 5.08 -6.07
CA ASP A 115 -0.96 6.17 -5.16
C ASP A 115 -0.50 7.53 -5.73
N PRO A 116 -0.76 8.68 -5.09
CA PRO A 116 -0.35 10.00 -5.58
C PRO A 116 1.16 10.20 -5.77
N ASP A 117 2.00 9.37 -5.17
CA ASP A 117 3.45 9.38 -5.27
C ASP A 117 4.00 8.29 -6.20
N GLY A 118 3.10 7.53 -6.85
CA GLY A 118 3.46 6.48 -7.80
C GLY A 118 3.84 5.15 -7.16
N PHE A 119 3.59 4.95 -5.87
CA PHE A 119 3.75 3.63 -5.26
C PHE A 119 2.66 2.69 -5.74
N LEU A 120 3.09 1.49 -6.15
CA LEU A 120 2.22 0.51 -6.77
C LEU A 120 1.53 -0.36 -5.73
N TRP A 121 0.22 -0.45 -5.84
CA TRP A 121 -0.62 -1.32 -5.04
C TRP A 121 -1.29 -2.37 -5.94
N GLU A 122 -1.04 -3.64 -5.63
CA GLU A 122 -1.83 -4.74 -6.15
C GLU A 122 -3.07 -4.93 -5.26
N VAL A 123 -4.23 -5.03 -5.88
CA VAL A 123 -5.44 -5.52 -5.21
C VAL A 123 -5.74 -6.88 -5.81
N ALA A 124 -5.67 -7.94 -5.00
CA ALA A 124 -5.76 -9.30 -5.50
C ALA A 124 -6.65 -10.19 -4.63
N TRP A 125 -7.54 -10.94 -5.26
CA TRP A 125 -8.15 -12.12 -4.68
C TRP A 125 -7.40 -13.35 -5.15
N ASN A 126 -6.93 -14.16 -4.19
CA ASN A 126 -6.22 -15.41 -4.46
C ASN A 126 -6.94 -16.55 -3.75
N PRO A 127 -7.47 -17.55 -4.48
CA PRO A 127 -8.19 -18.67 -3.87
C PRO A 127 -7.31 -19.56 -2.97
N PHE A 128 -5.97 -19.45 -3.12
CA PHE A 128 -5.00 -20.22 -2.34
C PHE A 128 -4.47 -19.47 -1.10
N PHE A 129 -4.74 -18.17 -0.98
CA PHE A 129 -4.33 -17.33 0.16
C PHE A 129 -5.57 -16.74 0.83
N PRO A 130 -6.30 -17.54 1.62
CA PRO A 130 -7.49 -17.04 2.31
C PRO A 130 -7.10 -15.96 3.31
N VAL A 131 -7.90 -14.89 3.33
CA VAL A 131 -7.75 -13.80 4.28
C VAL A 131 -8.51 -14.15 5.55
N GLU A 132 -7.80 -14.28 6.66
CA GLU A 132 -8.34 -14.62 7.98
C GLU A 132 -9.25 -13.48 8.49
N LYS A 133 -10.03 -13.75 9.56
CA LYS A 133 -10.96 -12.77 10.13
C LYS A 133 -10.25 -11.48 10.56
N ASP A 134 -9.02 -11.57 11.05
CA ASP A 134 -8.18 -10.45 11.47
C ASP A 134 -7.48 -9.71 10.32
N GLY A 135 -7.65 -10.17 9.07
CA GLY A 135 -7.04 -9.57 7.88
C GLY A 135 -5.67 -10.16 7.52
N SER A 136 -5.12 -11.05 8.31
CA SER A 136 -3.88 -11.74 7.98
C SER A 136 -4.07 -12.79 6.89
N ILE A 137 -2.99 -13.17 6.23
CA ILE A 137 -2.94 -14.32 5.30
C ILE A 137 -2.00 -15.38 5.87
N LYS A 138 -2.29 -16.64 5.55
CA LYS A 138 -1.38 -17.76 5.78
C LYS A 138 -0.97 -18.34 4.44
N LEU A 139 0.34 -18.43 4.24
CA LEU A 139 0.88 -19.09 3.05
C LEU A 139 0.80 -20.62 3.22
N PRO A 140 0.49 -21.37 2.15
CA PRO A 140 0.59 -22.83 2.19
C PRO A 140 2.03 -23.26 2.48
N GLU A 141 2.19 -24.42 3.12
CA GLU A 141 3.48 -25.03 3.38
C GLU A 141 4.13 -25.59 2.11
#